data_d4ea83315cc38d8d6d8a1485155afc84
#
_entry.id   d4ea83315cc38d8d6d8a1485155afc84
#
_cell.length_a   1.000
_cell.length_b   1.000
_cell.length_c   1.000
_cell.angle_alpha   90.00
_cell.angle_beta   90.00
_cell.angle_gamma   90.00
#
_symmetry.space_group_name_H-M   'P 1'
#
loop_
_entity.id
_entity.type
_entity.pdbx_description
1 polymer ?
#
loop_
_entity_poly.entity_id
_entity_poly.type
_entity_poly.pdbx_seq_one_letter_code
_entity_poly.pdbx_strand_id
1 'polypeptide(L)'
;MNAKSPTPDTFAVRDARKPLPGGFWRMDTAQHFLRRVGFSATPEAVTSALRSSPGAYIETAFKAGAVLPRSQDLKTFTDEAPDRYNNMYRVKDAEEKRKLRQELQREENELFRSFAMDWFHYVREPENSAREKLVMFLQDIFVVEQQKIKDP
;
A
#
# COMPACT_ATOMS: atom_id res chain seq x y z
N MET A 1 -30.81 25.48 -26.42
CA MET A 1 -29.40 25.68 -26.74
C MET A 1 -28.67 24.42 -26.27
N ASN A 2 -28.33 23.53 -27.20
CA ASN A 2 -27.59 22.31 -26.90
C ASN A 2 -26.09 22.66 -26.73
N ALA A 3 -25.62 22.68 -25.49
CA ALA A 3 -24.19 22.76 -25.22
C ALA A 3 -23.56 21.44 -25.74
N LYS A 4 -22.81 21.51 -26.82
CA LYS A 4 -21.99 20.44 -27.36
C LYS A 4 -21.02 20.01 -26.26
N SER A 5 -21.11 18.77 -25.78
CA SER A 5 -20.11 18.20 -24.91
C SER A 5 -18.74 18.35 -25.55
N PRO A 6 -17.74 18.92 -24.85
CA PRO A 6 -16.40 19.05 -25.42
C PRO A 6 -15.84 17.66 -25.69
N THR A 7 -15.35 17.46 -26.91
CA THR A 7 -14.65 16.25 -27.30
C THR A 7 -13.31 16.11 -26.55
N PRO A 8 -12.82 14.88 -26.29
CA PRO A 8 -11.58 14.65 -25.54
C PRO A 8 -10.33 15.32 -26.11
N ASP A 9 -10.35 15.71 -27.37
CA ASP A 9 -9.18 16.26 -28.11
C ASP A 9 -8.82 17.73 -27.78
N THR A 10 -9.51 18.38 -26.84
CA THR A 10 -9.29 19.81 -26.56
C THR A 10 -8.32 20.09 -25.42
N PHE A 11 -7.75 19.07 -24.76
CA PHE A 11 -6.68 19.29 -23.78
C PHE A 11 -5.32 19.35 -24.46
N ALA A 12 -4.80 20.55 -24.69
CA ALA A 12 -3.42 20.72 -25.11
C ALA A 12 -2.47 20.19 -24.02
N VAL A 13 -1.34 19.59 -24.40
CA VAL A 13 -0.30 19.08 -23.49
C VAL A 13 0.14 20.12 -22.45
N ARG A 14 0.13 21.41 -22.81
CA ARG A 14 0.38 22.54 -21.91
C ARG A 14 -0.60 22.63 -20.73
N ASP A 15 -1.79 22.06 -20.86
CA ASP A 15 -2.85 22.10 -19.84
C ASP A 15 -2.85 20.86 -18.93
N ALA A 16 -1.99 19.88 -19.21
CA ALA A 16 -1.88 18.64 -18.43
C ALA A 16 -1.50 18.85 -16.95
N ARG A 17 -0.94 20.03 -16.62
CA ARG A 17 -0.58 20.39 -15.24
C ARG A 17 -1.65 21.25 -14.55
N LYS A 18 -2.70 21.63 -15.25
CA LYS A 18 -3.80 22.39 -14.67
C LYS A 18 -4.81 21.47 -13.99
N PRO A 19 -5.44 21.92 -12.91
CA PRO A 19 -6.55 21.18 -12.32
C PRO A 19 -7.64 20.89 -13.34
N LEU A 20 -8.22 19.70 -13.26
CA LEU A 20 -9.35 19.31 -14.12
C LEU A 20 -10.53 20.28 -13.89
N PRO A 21 -11.05 20.95 -14.93
CA PRO A 21 -12.23 21.80 -14.77
C PRO A 21 -13.42 21.00 -14.21
N GLY A 22 -14.22 21.60 -13.31
CA GLY A 22 -15.30 20.92 -12.59
C GLY A 22 -16.32 20.21 -13.47
N GLY A 23 -16.63 20.72 -14.66
CA GLY A 23 -17.53 20.09 -15.63
C GLY A 23 -17.00 18.80 -16.27
N PHE A 24 -15.75 18.45 -16.05
CA PHE A 24 -15.13 17.21 -16.54
C PHE A 24 -15.08 16.10 -15.47
N TRP A 25 -15.47 16.39 -14.23
CA TRP A 25 -15.52 15.38 -13.17
C TRP A 25 -16.85 14.60 -13.28
N ARG A 26 -16.81 13.51 -14.02
CA ARG A 26 -17.92 12.64 -14.33
C ARG A 26 -17.46 11.17 -14.31
N MET A 27 -18.37 10.24 -14.57
CA MET A 27 -18.14 8.81 -14.36
C MET A 27 -16.89 8.27 -15.06
N ASP A 28 -16.70 8.59 -16.33
CA ASP A 28 -15.55 8.15 -17.14
C ASP A 28 -14.22 8.69 -16.60
N THR A 29 -14.17 9.97 -16.27
CA THR A 29 -12.97 10.61 -15.72
C THR A 29 -12.70 10.18 -14.27
N ALA A 30 -13.72 9.99 -13.45
CA ALA A 30 -13.58 9.46 -12.10
C ALA A 30 -13.08 8.01 -12.12
N GLN A 31 -13.59 7.18 -13.03
CA GLN A 31 -13.11 5.82 -13.20
C GLN A 31 -11.64 5.78 -13.66
N HIS A 32 -11.29 6.63 -14.63
CA HIS A 32 -9.90 6.76 -15.07
C HIS A 32 -8.98 7.21 -13.93
N PHE A 33 -9.38 8.23 -13.18
CA PHE A 33 -8.65 8.74 -12.03
C PHE A 33 -8.40 7.65 -11.00
N LEU A 34 -9.45 6.93 -10.56
CA LEU A 34 -9.33 5.87 -9.56
C LEU A 34 -8.39 4.73 -9.99
N ARG A 35 -8.40 4.36 -11.29
CA ARG A 35 -7.44 3.39 -11.83
C ARG A 35 -6.00 3.90 -11.83
N ARG A 36 -5.81 5.21 -11.95
CA ARG A 36 -4.48 5.82 -11.93
C ARG A 36 -3.92 5.97 -10.52
N VAL A 37 -4.74 6.42 -9.58
CA VAL A 37 -4.31 6.69 -8.19
C VAL A 37 -4.46 5.49 -7.26
N GLY A 38 -5.33 4.52 -7.59
CA GLY A 38 -5.59 3.32 -6.79
C GLY A 38 -5.40 2.04 -7.59
N PHE A 39 -5.75 0.91 -6.97
CA PHE A 39 -5.63 -0.42 -7.59
C PHE A 39 -6.84 -0.80 -8.43
N SER A 40 -8.01 -0.26 -8.13
CA SER A 40 -9.25 -0.58 -8.83
C SER A 40 -10.19 0.62 -8.89
N ALA A 41 -11.22 0.52 -9.74
CA ALA A 41 -12.31 1.48 -9.82
C ALA A 41 -13.63 0.71 -9.83
N THR A 42 -14.06 0.23 -8.65
CA THR A 42 -15.36 -0.42 -8.52
C THR A 42 -16.49 0.59 -8.73
N PRO A 43 -17.70 0.17 -9.14
CA PRO A 43 -18.83 1.08 -9.31
C PRO A 43 -19.13 1.91 -8.06
N GLU A 44 -19.00 1.29 -6.87
CA GLU A 44 -19.20 1.94 -5.58
C GLU A 44 -18.13 3.01 -5.31
N ALA A 45 -16.86 2.70 -5.59
CA ALA A 45 -15.75 3.64 -5.44
C ALA A 45 -15.91 4.84 -6.39
N VAL A 46 -16.33 4.60 -7.65
CA VAL A 46 -16.61 5.67 -8.63
C VAL A 46 -17.75 6.55 -8.14
N THR A 47 -18.85 5.94 -7.67
CA THR A 47 -20.01 6.68 -7.14
C THR A 47 -19.63 7.52 -5.92
N SER A 48 -18.79 6.97 -5.04
CA SER A 48 -18.27 7.70 -3.87
C SER A 48 -17.37 8.86 -4.27
N ALA A 49 -16.45 8.64 -5.22
CA ALA A 49 -15.53 9.66 -5.71
C ALA A 49 -16.28 10.84 -6.38
N LEU A 50 -17.39 10.58 -7.08
CA LEU A 50 -18.21 11.61 -7.72
C LEU A 50 -18.91 12.55 -6.71
N ARG A 51 -19.03 12.15 -5.44
CA ARG A 51 -19.58 13.01 -4.36
C ARG A 51 -18.56 14.04 -3.87
N SER A 52 -17.32 13.96 -4.30
CA SER A 52 -16.22 14.85 -3.92
C SER A 52 -15.47 15.33 -5.17
N SER A 53 -14.47 16.18 -5.00
CA SER A 53 -13.53 16.54 -6.06
C SER A 53 -12.33 15.60 -6.07
N PRO A 54 -11.56 15.49 -7.19
CA PRO A 54 -10.30 14.74 -7.21
C PRO A 54 -9.33 15.15 -6.11
N GLY A 55 -9.20 16.46 -5.85
CA GLY A 55 -8.34 16.99 -4.79
C GLY A 55 -8.80 16.54 -3.40
N ALA A 56 -10.10 16.68 -3.11
CA ALA A 56 -10.65 16.23 -1.83
C ALA A 56 -10.53 14.73 -1.61
N TYR A 57 -10.67 13.93 -2.68
CA TYR A 57 -10.42 12.48 -2.61
C TYR A 57 -8.97 12.18 -2.18
N ILE A 58 -8.00 12.80 -2.83
CA ILE A 58 -6.57 12.64 -2.49
C ILE A 58 -6.30 13.10 -1.06
N GLU A 59 -6.77 14.29 -0.68
CA GLU A 59 -6.59 14.78 0.70
C GLU A 59 -7.14 13.81 1.73
N THR A 60 -8.32 13.25 1.49
CA THR A 60 -8.92 12.26 2.41
C THR A 60 -8.09 11.00 2.49
N ALA A 61 -7.63 10.48 1.36
CA ALA A 61 -6.81 9.26 1.30
C ALA A 61 -5.47 9.38 2.07
N PHE A 62 -4.92 10.61 2.17
CA PHE A 62 -3.64 10.85 2.85
C PHE A 62 -3.77 11.46 4.26
N LYS A 63 -4.95 11.96 4.64
CA LYS A 63 -5.21 12.46 6.00
C LYS A 63 -5.41 11.34 7.02
N ALA A 64 -6.01 10.25 6.61
CA ALA A 64 -6.19 9.09 7.49
C ALA A 64 -4.83 8.49 7.82
N GLY A 65 -4.49 8.42 9.09
CA GLY A 65 -3.28 7.73 9.55
C GLY A 65 -3.31 6.27 9.11
N ALA A 66 -2.21 5.79 8.52
CA ALA A 66 -2.11 4.38 8.17
C ALA A 66 -1.95 3.54 9.44
N VAL A 67 -2.92 2.72 9.72
CA VAL A 67 -2.77 1.65 10.71
C VAL A 67 -2.59 0.36 9.92
N LEU A 68 -1.34 -0.08 9.79
CA LEU A 68 -1.04 -1.36 9.14
C LEU A 68 -1.65 -2.50 9.97
N PRO A 69 -2.22 -3.52 9.32
CA PRO A 69 -2.73 -4.70 9.99
C PRO A 69 -1.57 -5.52 10.55
N ARG A 70 -1.21 -5.28 11.80
CA ARG A 70 -0.20 -6.09 12.51
C ARG A 70 -0.91 -7.01 13.48
N SER A 71 -0.80 -8.31 13.26
CA SER A 71 -1.28 -9.30 14.22
C SER A 71 -0.55 -9.17 15.54
N GLN A 72 -1.15 -9.66 16.62
CA GLN A 72 -0.50 -9.68 17.93
C GLN A 72 0.76 -10.56 17.92
N ASP A 73 0.73 -11.67 17.19
CA ASP A 73 1.86 -12.58 17.05
C ASP A 73 3.05 -11.90 16.37
N LEU A 74 2.79 -11.11 15.30
CA LEU A 74 3.84 -10.34 14.62
C LEU A 74 4.44 -9.28 15.55
N LYS A 75 3.64 -8.62 16.37
CA LYS A 75 4.15 -7.64 17.35
C LYS A 75 5.02 -8.34 18.39
N THR A 76 4.52 -9.42 18.98
CA THR A 76 5.25 -10.20 19.97
C THR A 76 6.59 -10.70 19.41
N PHE A 77 6.56 -11.26 18.19
CA PHE A 77 7.80 -11.70 17.53
C PHE A 77 8.78 -10.53 17.34
N THR A 78 8.31 -9.38 16.84
CA THR A 78 9.15 -8.21 16.59
C THR A 78 9.81 -7.72 17.90
N ASP A 79 9.06 -7.72 18.99
CA ASP A 79 9.55 -7.26 20.30
C ASP A 79 10.58 -8.24 20.90
N GLU A 80 10.41 -9.55 20.68
CA GLU A 80 11.28 -10.61 21.20
C GLU A 80 12.46 -10.97 20.28
N ALA A 81 12.38 -10.65 18.99
CA ALA A 81 13.37 -11.07 18.01
C ALA A 81 14.82 -10.71 18.39
N PRO A 82 15.14 -9.48 18.85
CA PRO A 82 16.51 -9.14 19.22
C PRO A 82 17.10 -10.08 20.28
N ASP A 83 16.32 -10.39 21.32
CA ASP A 83 16.78 -11.28 22.40
C ASP A 83 16.89 -12.73 21.93
N ARG A 84 15.95 -13.20 21.12
CA ARG A 84 15.96 -14.56 20.56
C ARG A 84 17.17 -14.77 19.63
N TYR A 85 17.48 -13.81 18.76
CA TYR A 85 18.68 -13.86 17.91
C TYR A 85 19.96 -13.77 18.73
N ASN A 86 20.05 -12.88 19.72
CA ASN A 86 21.19 -12.77 20.62
C ASN A 86 21.45 -14.08 21.36
N ASN A 87 20.41 -14.73 21.86
CA ASN A 87 20.50 -16.01 22.54
C ASN A 87 21.00 -17.09 21.59
N MET A 88 20.47 -17.16 20.37
CA MET A 88 20.94 -18.09 19.33
C MET A 88 22.44 -17.88 19.02
N TYR A 89 22.91 -16.62 18.92
CA TYR A 89 24.32 -16.35 18.65
C TYR A 89 25.25 -16.80 19.77
N ARG A 90 24.81 -16.81 21.03
CA ARG A 90 25.56 -17.26 22.20
C ARG A 90 25.68 -18.78 22.32
N VAL A 91 24.84 -19.53 21.62
CA VAL A 91 24.94 -21.02 21.59
C VAL A 91 26.23 -21.45 20.92
N LYS A 92 27.02 -22.27 21.63
CA LYS A 92 28.34 -22.78 21.16
C LYS A 92 28.19 -24.04 20.32
N ASP A 93 27.18 -24.85 20.62
CA ASP A 93 26.92 -26.08 19.84
C ASP A 93 26.38 -25.74 18.45
N ALA A 94 27.06 -26.26 17.44
CA ALA A 94 26.74 -25.93 16.04
C ALA A 94 25.39 -26.51 15.58
N GLU A 95 25.04 -27.70 16.07
CA GLU A 95 23.77 -28.36 15.71
C GLU A 95 22.58 -27.68 16.38
N GLU A 96 22.72 -27.35 17.67
CA GLU A 96 21.71 -26.61 18.41
C GLU A 96 21.48 -25.23 17.79
N LYS A 97 22.56 -24.51 17.49
CA LYS A 97 22.49 -23.20 16.81
C LYS A 97 21.81 -23.28 15.46
N ARG A 98 22.07 -24.32 14.68
CA ARG A 98 21.42 -24.55 13.38
C ARG A 98 19.92 -24.77 13.54
N LYS A 99 19.50 -25.57 14.53
CA LYS A 99 18.09 -25.82 14.83
C LYS A 99 17.35 -24.53 15.20
N LEU A 100 17.90 -23.77 16.15
CA LEU A 100 17.33 -22.48 16.57
C LEU A 100 17.19 -21.50 15.42
N ARG A 101 18.19 -21.41 14.54
CA ARG A 101 18.11 -20.56 13.34
C ARG A 101 16.99 -21.00 12.40
N GLN A 102 16.83 -22.31 12.18
CA GLN A 102 15.79 -22.84 11.32
C GLN A 102 14.39 -22.58 11.90
N GLU A 103 14.24 -22.70 13.21
CA GLU A 103 12.98 -22.42 13.90
C GLU A 103 12.60 -20.94 13.79
N LEU A 104 13.54 -20.03 14.11
CA LEU A 104 13.32 -18.60 13.98
C LEU A 104 12.95 -18.21 12.54
N GLN A 105 13.69 -18.71 11.56
CA GLN A 105 13.43 -18.41 10.16
C GLN A 105 12.10 -18.96 9.66
N ARG A 106 11.68 -20.13 10.16
CA ARG A 106 10.36 -20.68 9.82
C ARG A 106 9.25 -19.81 10.38
N GLU A 107 9.34 -19.43 11.65
CA GLU A 107 8.36 -18.58 12.31
C GLU A 107 8.29 -17.20 11.63
N GLU A 108 9.43 -16.59 11.34
CA GLU A 108 9.50 -15.32 10.59
C GLU A 108 8.80 -15.42 9.24
N ASN A 109 9.06 -16.49 8.48
CA ASN A 109 8.42 -16.69 7.18
C ASN A 109 6.91 -16.90 7.28
N GLU A 110 6.44 -17.61 8.31
CA GLU A 110 5.00 -17.80 8.57
C GLU A 110 4.31 -16.48 8.91
N LEU A 111 4.91 -15.70 9.81
CA LEU A 111 4.42 -14.37 10.19
C LEU A 111 4.43 -13.39 9.01
N PHE A 112 5.49 -13.42 8.21
CA PHE A 112 5.57 -12.59 7.01
C PHE A 112 4.46 -12.92 6.00
N ARG A 113 4.19 -14.22 5.78
CA ARG A 113 3.09 -14.65 4.90
C ARG A 113 1.73 -14.20 5.43
N SER A 114 1.50 -14.35 6.73
CA SER A 114 0.27 -13.88 7.37
C SER A 114 0.10 -12.37 7.20
N PHE A 115 1.15 -11.62 7.49
CA PHE A 115 1.16 -10.16 7.31
C PHE A 115 0.91 -9.76 5.84
N ALA A 116 1.52 -10.45 4.88
CA ALA A 116 1.33 -10.18 3.46
C ALA A 116 -0.14 -10.38 3.04
N MET A 117 -0.82 -11.40 3.58
CA MET A 117 -2.24 -11.63 3.34
C MET A 117 -3.12 -10.54 3.97
N ASP A 118 -2.85 -10.16 5.21
CA ASP A 118 -3.56 -9.09 5.90
C ASP A 118 -3.36 -7.74 5.18
N TRP A 119 -2.13 -7.46 4.76
CA TRP A 119 -1.83 -6.28 3.96
C TRP A 119 -2.55 -6.31 2.60
N PHE A 120 -2.61 -7.46 1.94
CA PHE A 120 -3.35 -7.61 0.68
C PHE A 120 -4.85 -7.32 0.85
N HIS A 121 -5.46 -7.75 1.95
CA HIS A 121 -6.83 -7.38 2.29
C HIS A 121 -6.96 -5.87 2.55
N TYR A 122 -6.03 -5.31 3.30
CA TYR A 122 -6.00 -3.88 3.65
C TYR A 122 -5.90 -2.97 2.41
N VAL A 123 -5.08 -3.31 1.42
CA VAL A 123 -4.91 -2.49 0.21
C VAL A 123 -6.13 -2.52 -0.72
N ARG A 124 -6.98 -3.53 -0.59
CA ARG A 124 -8.22 -3.64 -1.38
C ARG A 124 -9.31 -2.66 -0.93
N GLU A 125 -9.23 -2.18 0.30
CA GLU A 125 -10.17 -1.18 0.78
C GLU A 125 -9.95 0.14 0.02
N PRO A 126 -11.04 0.75 -0.53
CA PRO A 126 -10.93 1.94 -1.38
C PRO A 126 -10.21 3.12 -0.72
N GLU A 127 -10.39 3.30 0.59
CA GLU A 127 -9.77 4.37 1.38
C GLU A 127 -8.25 4.23 1.51
N ASN A 128 -7.74 2.99 1.44
CA ASN A 128 -6.30 2.71 1.55
C ASN A 128 -5.62 2.68 0.19
N SER A 129 -6.37 2.41 -0.87
CA SER A 129 -5.89 2.07 -2.20
C SER A 129 -4.91 3.09 -2.79
N ALA A 130 -5.21 4.39 -2.68
CA ALA A 130 -4.35 5.43 -3.25
C ALA A 130 -3.02 5.56 -2.51
N ARG A 131 -3.05 5.49 -1.18
CA ARG A 131 -1.86 5.58 -0.33
C ARG A 131 -0.96 4.37 -0.53
N GLU A 132 -1.53 3.18 -0.50
CA GLU A 132 -0.77 1.94 -0.62
C GLU A 132 -0.17 1.76 -2.02
N LYS A 133 -0.84 2.26 -3.07
CA LYS A 133 -0.25 2.30 -4.41
C LYS A 133 0.98 3.21 -4.48
N LEU A 134 0.95 4.35 -3.79
CA LEU A 134 2.13 5.21 -3.67
C LEU A 134 3.24 4.51 -2.87
N VAL A 135 2.91 3.81 -1.78
CA VAL A 135 3.88 3.03 -0.99
C VAL A 135 4.55 1.98 -1.88
N MET A 136 3.78 1.20 -2.66
CA MET A 136 4.34 0.23 -3.61
C MET A 136 5.27 0.88 -4.64
N PHE A 137 4.88 2.03 -5.20
CA PHE A 137 5.74 2.77 -6.12
C PHE A 137 7.06 3.23 -5.45
N LEU A 138 6.98 3.69 -4.20
CA LEU A 138 8.18 4.09 -3.45
C LEU A 138 9.06 2.89 -3.08
N GLN A 139 8.50 1.71 -2.86
CA GLN A 139 9.26 0.49 -2.62
C GLN A 139 10.14 0.10 -3.81
N ASP A 140 9.68 0.35 -5.05
CA ASP A 140 10.49 0.13 -6.25
C ASP A 140 11.71 1.07 -6.34
N ILE A 141 11.62 2.25 -5.70
CA ILE A 141 12.71 3.25 -5.67
C ILE A 141 13.64 3.02 -4.48
N PHE A 142 13.05 2.71 -3.31
CA PHE A 142 13.77 2.50 -2.04
C PHE A 142 13.80 1.01 -1.71
N VAL A 143 14.52 0.23 -2.51
CA VAL A 143 14.55 -1.23 -2.35
C VAL A 143 15.32 -1.60 -1.09
N VAL A 144 14.62 -2.21 -0.15
CA VAL A 144 15.23 -2.94 0.97
C VAL A 144 14.82 -4.41 0.85
N GLU A 145 15.74 -5.26 0.46
CA GLU A 145 15.48 -6.70 0.43
C GLU A 145 15.56 -7.28 1.84
N GLN A 146 14.49 -7.92 2.30
CA GLN A 146 14.44 -8.61 3.60
C GLN A 146 15.62 -9.56 3.80
N GLN A 147 16.04 -10.27 2.75
CA GLN A 147 17.18 -11.21 2.81
C GLN A 147 18.54 -10.54 3.04
N LYS A 148 18.65 -9.24 2.79
CA LYS A 148 19.87 -8.45 2.98
C LYS A 148 19.94 -7.75 4.33
N ILE A 149 18.81 -7.61 5.01
CA ILE A 149 18.79 -7.15 6.40
C ILE A 149 19.15 -8.33 7.26
N LYS A 150 20.45 -8.51 7.50
CA LYS A 150 20.99 -9.60 8.31
C LYS A 150 21.06 -9.29 9.79
N ASP A 151 20.61 -8.12 10.21
CA ASP A 151 20.67 -7.74 11.62
C ASP A 151 19.31 -7.25 12.12
N PRO A 152 18.93 -7.74 13.31
CA PRO A 152 17.88 -7.10 14.07
C PRO A 152 18.34 -5.74 14.58
#